data_95827d13d414da4c96802b81552a772c
#
_entry.id   95827d13d414da4c96802b81552a772c
#
_cell.length_a   1.000
_cell.length_b   1.000
_cell.length_c   1.000
_cell.angle_alpha   90.00
_cell.angle_beta   90.00
_cell.angle_gamma   90.00
#
_symmetry.space_group_name_H-M   'P 1'
#
loop_
_entity.id
_entity.type
_entity.pdbx_description
1 polymer ?
#
loop_
_entity_poly.entity_id
_entity_poly.type
_entity_poly.pdbx_seq_one_letter_code
_entity_poly.pdbx_strand_id
1 'polypeptide(L)'
;MKLKFSFLAGLISFVAFAQSAPSYYSGVNFNKTKNELKNDLATLITNTHTQTISYSAGLASLFKTSDADLENPSNVLLIYGSQSSGTHQRSRPYSGSWNREHVYAKSKGTPNLGESGPGSDGHHLRPADPTLNSTRGSLLFDDGTGATAYKTSRGGWYPGEEWKGDVARILMYMYVRYNSRCLPLNITMTPATYSSDFPDILLKWNVEDPVSDFEKQRNNVVAGIQKNRNPFIDNPYLATVIWGGPSAQNTWPDTFNGGTTTDTEAPSTPLNLVSAGVTSTTVSLAWTASSDNIGVTGYDIYVDNVLKMSVSANSGTVTGLTTGTEYRFYVVAKDAAGNRSENSNTLVVRTPGPGNPGEQETTCGTEDFENLPAANSSYLDREWSN
;
A
#
# COMPACT_ATOMS: atom_id res chain seq x y z
N MET A 1 47.50 12.54 21.51
CA MET A 1 46.83 13.73 20.97
C MET A 1 45.62 13.24 20.16
N LYS A 2 44.43 13.26 20.77
CA LYS A 2 43.20 12.75 20.13
C LYS A 2 42.49 13.91 19.42
N LEU A 3 42.44 13.84 18.09
CA LEU A 3 41.70 14.82 17.26
C LEU A 3 40.19 14.57 17.42
N LYS A 4 39.47 15.55 17.98
CA LYS A 4 38.00 15.57 17.99
C LYS A 4 37.54 16.17 16.67
N PHE A 5 36.92 15.37 15.82
CA PHE A 5 36.14 15.87 14.70
C PHE A 5 34.77 16.30 15.22
N SER A 6 34.51 17.60 15.26
CA SER A 6 33.18 18.16 15.45
C SER A 6 32.45 18.11 14.11
N PHE A 7 31.42 17.26 13.99
CA PHE A 7 30.48 17.32 12.88
C PHE A 7 29.56 18.53 13.11
N LEU A 8 29.75 19.57 12.31
CA LEU A 8 28.80 20.68 12.20
C LEU A 8 27.65 20.19 11.30
N ALA A 9 26.53 19.81 11.89
CA ALA A 9 25.30 19.52 11.18
C ALA A 9 24.74 20.85 10.63
N GLY A 10 25.06 21.14 9.37
CA GLY A 10 24.40 22.21 8.63
C GLY A 10 22.94 21.86 8.42
N LEU A 11 22.02 22.60 9.05
CA LEU A 11 20.61 22.60 8.67
C LEU A 11 20.53 23.14 7.23
N ILE A 12 20.44 22.24 6.26
CA ILE A 12 19.99 22.60 4.91
C ILE A 12 18.48 22.74 5.01
N SER A 13 17.99 23.96 5.15
CA SER A 13 16.58 24.28 4.96
C SER A 13 16.24 24.00 3.51
N PHE A 14 15.61 22.87 3.22
CA PHE A 14 14.93 22.66 1.95
C PHE A 14 13.78 23.65 1.88
N VAL A 15 13.96 24.72 1.15
CA VAL A 15 12.85 25.53 0.68
C VAL A 15 12.12 24.64 -0.32
N ALA A 16 11.01 24.04 0.12
CA ALA A 16 10.09 23.36 -0.79
C ALA A 16 9.51 24.43 -1.68
N PHE A 17 9.99 24.53 -2.92
CA PHE A 17 9.31 25.30 -3.95
C PHE A 17 7.97 24.61 -4.20
N ALA A 18 6.91 25.35 -4.06
CA ALA A 18 5.58 24.97 -4.46
C ALA A 18 5.61 24.41 -5.89
N GLN A 19 5.16 23.18 -6.09
CA GLN A 19 5.17 22.52 -7.39
C GLN A 19 3.74 22.36 -7.91
N SER A 20 3.47 23.05 -9.02
CA SER A 20 2.24 22.87 -9.80
C SER A 20 2.39 21.70 -10.77
N ALA A 21 1.26 21.15 -11.22
CA ALA A 21 1.26 20.12 -12.25
C ALA A 21 2.00 20.59 -13.52
N PRO A 22 2.85 19.73 -14.14
CA PRO A 22 3.54 20.05 -15.39
C PRO A 22 2.59 20.43 -16.51
N SER A 23 3.10 21.17 -17.52
CA SER A 23 2.33 21.64 -18.69
C SER A 23 1.65 20.51 -19.47
N TYR A 24 2.16 19.28 -19.41
CA TYR A 24 1.50 18.11 -19.98
C TYR A 24 0.06 17.93 -19.47
N TYR A 25 -0.22 18.35 -18.24
CA TYR A 25 -1.53 18.23 -17.58
C TYR A 25 -2.36 19.51 -17.64
N SER A 26 -1.96 20.54 -18.43
CA SER A 26 -2.63 21.84 -18.46
C SER A 26 -4.11 21.80 -18.84
N GLY A 27 -4.56 20.72 -19.51
CA GLY A 27 -5.97 20.52 -19.88
C GLY A 27 -6.79 19.72 -18.85
N VAL A 28 -6.19 19.32 -17.72
CA VAL A 28 -6.85 18.54 -16.68
C VAL A 28 -7.35 19.47 -15.58
N ASN A 29 -8.63 19.33 -15.23
CA ASN A 29 -9.19 20.02 -14.06
C ASN A 29 -9.12 19.11 -12.82
N PHE A 30 -8.16 19.38 -11.93
CA PHE A 30 -7.91 18.59 -10.73
C PHE A 30 -8.93 18.83 -9.61
N ASN A 31 -9.84 19.80 -9.73
CA ASN A 31 -10.91 20.07 -8.78
C ASN A 31 -12.20 19.29 -9.07
N LYS A 32 -12.18 18.41 -10.06
CA LYS A 32 -13.31 17.57 -10.43
C LYS A 32 -13.51 16.41 -9.42
N THR A 33 -14.70 15.82 -9.47
CA THR A 33 -15.01 14.60 -8.73
C THR A 33 -14.08 13.45 -9.13
N LYS A 34 -13.96 12.45 -8.25
CA LYS A 34 -13.10 11.27 -8.43
C LYS A 34 -13.20 10.65 -9.83
N ASN A 35 -14.42 10.36 -10.28
CA ASN A 35 -14.66 9.74 -11.59
C ASN A 35 -14.42 10.69 -12.77
N GLU A 36 -14.73 11.96 -12.62
CA GLU A 36 -14.50 12.96 -13.66
C GLU A 36 -13.01 13.22 -13.87
N LEU A 37 -12.23 13.32 -12.77
CA LEU A 37 -10.78 13.43 -12.85
C LEU A 37 -10.16 12.18 -13.50
N LYS A 38 -10.60 10.97 -13.12
CA LYS A 38 -10.17 9.73 -13.78
C LYS A 38 -10.42 9.76 -15.29
N ASN A 39 -11.58 10.25 -15.71
CA ASN A 39 -11.93 10.36 -17.14
C ASN A 39 -11.12 11.43 -17.87
N ASP A 40 -10.82 12.57 -17.25
CA ASP A 40 -9.94 13.60 -17.84
C ASP A 40 -8.52 13.06 -18.05
N LEU A 41 -7.98 12.35 -17.05
CA LEU A 41 -6.67 11.68 -17.19
C LEU A 41 -6.70 10.59 -18.26
N ALA A 42 -7.74 9.76 -18.32
CA ALA A 42 -7.93 8.76 -19.36
C ALA A 42 -7.96 9.39 -20.76
N THR A 43 -8.66 10.52 -20.91
CA THR A 43 -8.73 11.28 -22.16
C THR A 43 -7.35 11.83 -22.54
N LEU A 44 -6.65 12.46 -21.59
CA LEU A 44 -5.32 13.01 -21.81
C LEU A 44 -4.35 11.93 -22.29
N ILE A 45 -4.17 10.86 -21.50
CA ILE A 45 -3.20 9.81 -21.83
C ILE A 45 -3.57 9.02 -23.08
N THR A 46 -4.86 8.98 -23.45
CA THR A 46 -5.33 8.36 -24.70
C THR A 46 -4.98 9.25 -25.90
N ASN A 47 -5.30 10.53 -25.82
CA ASN A 47 -5.09 11.47 -26.94
C ASN A 47 -3.61 11.76 -27.17
N THR A 48 -2.79 11.70 -26.14
CA THR A 48 -1.34 11.90 -26.24
C THR A 48 -0.57 10.64 -26.64
N HIS A 49 -1.16 9.46 -26.54
CA HIS A 49 -0.54 8.19 -27.00
C HIS A 49 -0.59 8.10 -28.53
N THR A 50 0.20 8.90 -29.21
CA THR A 50 0.18 9.05 -30.69
C THR A 50 1.17 8.14 -31.41
N GLN A 51 2.09 7.49 -30.69
CA GLN A 51 3.09 6.59 -31.24
C GLN A 51 3.00 5.22 -30.59
N THR A 52 2.97 4.18 -31.40
CA THR A 52 2.94 2.78 -30.93
C THR A 52 4.33 2.17 -30.99
N ILE A 53 4.61 1.24 -30.07
CA ILE A 53 5.86 0.50 -30.01
C ILE A 53 5.59 -0.93 -30.50
N SER A 54 6.41 -1.43 -31.43
CA SER A 54 6.27 -2.84 -31.84
C SER A 54 6.70 -3.78 -30.71
N TYR A 55 5.95 -4.86 -30.54
CA TYR A 55 6.15 -5.81 -29.43
C TYR A 55 7.54 -6.47 -29.43
N SER A 56 8.14 -6.69 -30.60
CA SER A 56 9.44 -7.35 -30.70
C SER A 56 10.61 -6.35 -30.61
N ALA A 57 11.00 -5.75 -31.74
CA ALA A 57 12.19 -4.91 -31.83
C ALA A 57 12.02 -3.55 -31.13
N GLY A 58 10.81 -2.97 -31.17
CA GLY A 58 10.53 -1.67 -30.55
C GLY A 58 10.67 -1.73 -29.02
N LEU A 59 10.09 -2.76 -28.38
CA LEU A 59 10.22 -2.92 -26.92
C LEU A 59 11.64 -3.27 -26.50
N ALA A 60 12.35 -4.10 -27.26
CA ALA A 60 13.75 -4.41 -26.96
C ALA A 60 14.60 -3.12 -27.00
N SER A 61 14.38 -2.25 -28.00
CA SER A 61 15.05 -0.95 -28.07
C SER A 61 14.66 -0.01 -26.92
N LEU A 62 13.37 0.03 -26.57
CA LEU A 62 12.87 0.83 -25.45
C LEU A 62 13.58 0.45 -24.15
N PHE A 63 13.59 -0.83 -23.78
CA PHE A 63 14.11 -1.30 -22.50
C PHE A 63 15.58 -0.97 -22.29
N LYS A 64 16.36 -0.86 -23.36
CA LYS A 64 17.77 -0.46 -23.29
C LYS A 64 17.96 0.91 -22.64
N THR A 65 16.96 1.77 -22.74
CA THR A 65 17.03 3.14 -22.22
C THR A 65 16.03 3.36 -21.07
N SER A 66 14.80 2.85 -21.20
CA SER A 66 13.77 3.05 -20.18
C SER A 66 14.03 2.24 -18.91
N ASP A 67 14.61 1.05 -19.05
CA ASP A 67 14.89 0.14 -17.94
C ASP A 67 16.40 0.02 -17.66
N ALA A 68 17.20 0.97 -18.14
CA ALA A 68 18.63 1.05 -17.81
C ALA A 68 18.83 1.23 -16.30
N ASP A 69 19.78 0.47 -15.74
CA ASP A 69 20.19 0.62 -14.36
C ASP A 69 20.93 1.95 -14.18
N LEU A 70 20.46 2.81 -13.28
CA LEU A 70 21.06 4.13 -13.03
C LEU A 70 22.50 4.04 -12.50
N GLU A 71 22.83 2.95 -11.82
CA GLU A 71 24.18 2.71 -11.27
C GLU A 71 25.12 2.04 -12.29
N ASN A 72 24.53 1.28 -13.23
CA ASN A 72 25.30 0.62 -14.30
C ASN A 72 24.50 0.62 -15.62
N PRO A 73 24.58 1.66 -16.45
CA PRO A 73 23.79 1.81 -17.67
C PRO A 73 24.00 0.71 -18.75
N SER A 74 24.99 -0.17 -18.58
CA SER A 74 25.13 -1.37 -19.42
C SER A 74 24.16 -2.49 -19.05
N ASN A 75 23.52 -2.38 -17.89
CA ASN A 75 22.53 -3.31 -17.36
C ASN A 75 21.11 -2.80 -17.58
N VAL A 76 20.15 -3.72 -17.53
CA VAL A 76 18.72 -3.42 -17.39
C VAL A 76 18.22 -3.92 -16.03
N LEU A 77 17.37 -3.14 -15.40
CA LEU A 77 16.67 -3.52 -14.18
C LEU A 77 15.54 -4.51 -14.54
N LEU A 78 15.52 -5.63 -13.84
CA LEU A 78 14.52 -6.66 -14.03
C LEU A 78 13.41 -6.51 -13.01
N ILE A 79 12.18 -6.32 -13.47
CA ILE A 79 11.04 -6.33 -12.54
C ILE A 79 11.02 -7.67 -11.79
N TYR A 80 10.73 -7.63 -10.49
CA TYR A 80 10.81 -8.76 -9.57
C TYR A 80 12.24 -9.21 -9.21
N GLY A 81 13.27 -8.57 -9.78
CA GLY A 81 14.66 -8.98 -9.63
C GLY A 81 14.99 -10.29 -10.35
N SER A 82 16.03 -10.98 -9.89
CA SER A 82 16.46 -12.26 -10.40
C SER A 82 16.94 -13.14 -9.26
N GLN A 83 16.64 -14.42 -9.31
CA GLN A 83 17.09 -15.43 -8.35
C GLN A 83 18.17 -16.36 -8.92
N SER A 84 18.90 -15.94 -9.95
CA SER A 84 20.01 -16.72 -10.49
C SER A 84 21.11 -16.89 -9.44
N SER A 85 21.56 -18.10 -9.25
CA SER A 85 22.68 -18.44 -8.35
C SER A 85 22.41 -18.25 -6.85
N GLY A 86 21.14 -18.25 -6.42
CA GLY A 86 20.78 -18.12 -5.00
C GLY A 86 20.95 -16.71 -4.42
N THR A 87 21.34 -15.73 -5.23
CA THR A 87 21.43 -14.32 -4.85
C THR A 87 20.37 -13.50 -5.58
N HIS A 88 19.74 -12.59 -4.84
CA HIS A 88 18.83 -11.62 -5.44
C HIS A 88 19.64 -10.58 -6.21
N GLN A 89 19.42 -10.47 -7.52
CA GLN A 89 20.01 -9.46 -8.38
C GLN A 89 18.90 -8.60 -8.98
N ARG A 90 19.03 -7.28 -8.87
CA ARG A 90 18.04 -6.36 -9.46
C ARG A 90 18.27 -6.09 -10.94
N SER A 91 19.50 -6.27 -11.45
CA SER A 91 19.86 -5.95 -12.84
C SER A 91 20.72 -7.01 -13.48
N ARG A 92 20.73 -7.03 -14.82
CA ARG A 92 21.60 -7.86 -15.66
C ARG A 92 22.14 -7.07 -16.84
N PRO A 93 23.29 -7.47 -17.43
CA PRO A 93 23.71 -6.91 -18.71
C PRO A 93 22.57 -6.97 -19.74
N TYR A 94 22.42 -5.90 -20.50
CA TYR A 94 21.38 -5.83 -21.54
C TYR A 94 21.46 -7.00 -22.55
N SER A 95 22.69 -7.45 -22.85
CA SER A 95 22.96 -8.64 -23.68
C SER A 95 22.65 -9.97 -22.99
N GLY A 96 22.27 -9.94 -21.71
CA GLY A 96 21.98 -11.14 -20.91
C GLY A 96 20.62 -11.74 -21.20
N SER A 97 20.29 -12.79 -20.46
CA SER A 97 19.01 -13.49 -20.58
C SER A 97 17.91 -12.76 -19.80
N TRP A 98 16.95 -12.20 -20.49
CA TRP A 98 15.70 -11.63 -19.97
C TRP A 98 14.58 -11.79 -21.01
N ASN A 99 13.33 -11.68 -20.54
CA ASN A 99 12.18 -11.69 -21.44
C ASN A 99 11.24 -10.51 -21.08
N ARG A 100 10.14 -10.38 -21.84
CA ARG A 100 9.13 -9.34 -21.64
C ARG A 100 8.08 -9.81 -20.64
N GLU A 101 7.95 -9.13 -19.54
CA GLU A 101 6.85 -9.30 -18.59
C GLU A 101 5.69 -8.38 -18.95
N HIS A 102 4.50 -8.94 -19.02
CA HIS A 102 3.25 -8.20 -19.02
C HIS A 102 2.79 -8.04 -17.57
N VAL A 103 3.10 -6.93 -16.92
CA VAL A 103 2.71 -6.70 -15.51
C VAL A 103 1.21 -6.88 -15.34
N TYR A 104 0.39 -6.34 -16.23
CA TYR A 104 -0.99 -6.79 -16.39
C TYR A 104 -1.01 -8.03 -17.29
N ALA A 105 -1.17 -9.22 -16.74
CA ALA A 105 -1.08 -10.47 -17.50
C ALA A 105 -2.02 -10.48 -18.72
N LYS A 106 -1.49 -10.80 -19.91
CA LYS A 106 -2.26 -10.77 -21.17
C LYS A 106 -3.59 -11.51 -21.09
N SER A 107 -3.59 -12.68 -20.47
CA SER A 107 -4.78 -13.54 -20.35
C SER A 107 -5.85 -13.01 -19.41
N LYS A 108 -5.55 -12.02 -18.60
CA LYS A 108 -6.50 -11.38 -17.67
C LYS A 108 -7.24 -10.19 -18.28
N GLY A 109 -6.77 -9.70 -19.43
CA GLY A 109 -7.49 -8.69 -20.20
C GLY A 109 -8.75 -9.26 -20.86
N THR A 110 -9.75 -8.40 -21.05
CA THR A 110 -11.01 -8.78 -21.70
C THR A 110 -11.30 -7.82 -22.87
N PRO A 111 -11.08 -8.26 -24.11
CA PRO A 111 -10.41 -9.51 -24.55
C PRO A 111 -8.92 -9.55 -24.17
N ASN A 112 -8.28 -10.72 -24.33
CA ASN A 112 -6.83 -10.88 -24.12
C ASN A 112 -6.05 -9.74 -24.77
N LEU A 113 -5.03 -9.20 -24.07
CA LEU A 113 -4.33 -7.99 -24.50
C LEU A 113 -3.56 -8.16 -25.81
N GLY A 114 -3.13 -9.40 -26.14
CA GLY A 114 -2.35 -9.67 -27.35
C GLY A 114 -0.94 -9.07 -27.29
N GLU A 115 -0.41 -8.70 -28.46
CA GLU A 115 0.92 -8.11 -28.66
C GLU A 115 0.86 -6.78 -29.42
N SER A 116 -0.29 -6.12 -29.38
CA SER A 116 -0.52 -4.80 -29.94
C SER A 116 -1.45 -3.99 -29.02
N GLY A 117 -1.51 -2.68 -29.20
CA GLY A 117 -2.28 -1.81 -28.32
C GLY A 117 -1.88 -2.01 -26.85
N PRO A 118 -2.81 -2.39 -25.93
CA PRO A 118 -2.46 -2.58 -24.54
C PRO A 118 -1.38 -3.65 -24.31
N GLY A 119 -1.27 -4.66 -25.18
CA GLY A 119 -0.26 -5.72 -25.08
C GLY A 119 1.14 -5.32 -25.55
N SER A 120 1.32 -4.11 -26.11
CA SER A 120 2.62 -3.57 -26.49
C SER A 120 2.89 -2.18 -25.88
N ASP A 121 2.08 -1.76 -24.93
CA ASP A 121 2.26 -0.47 -24.26
C ASP A 121 3.53 -0.49 -23.38
N GLY A 122 4.45 0.45 -23.66
CA GLY A 122 5.72 0.57 -22.97
C GLY A 122 5.59 0.85 -21.47
N HIS A 123 4.49 1.48 -21.04
CA HIS A 123 4.30 1.78 -19.62
C HIS A 123 4.07 0.53 -18.76
N HIS A 124 3.56 -0.58 -19.33
CA HIS A 124 3.32 -1.77 -18.55
C HIS A 124 4.24 -2.96 -18.86
N LEU A 125 4.94 -2.93 -19.97
CA LEU A 125 5.89 -3.99 -20.31
C LEU A 125 7.25 -3.71 -19.66
N ARG A 126 7.83 -4.75 -19.05
CA ARG A 126 9.09 -4.67 -18.32
C ARG A 126 10.03 -5.83 -18.71
N PRO A 127 11.35 -5.62 -18.71
CA PRO A 127 12.27 -6.76 -18.74
C PRO A 127 12.16 -7.53 -17.42
N ALA A 128 12.19 -8.85 -17.48
CA ALA A 128 12.08 -9.74 -16.34
C ALA A 128 13.01 -10.95 -16.46
N ASP A 129 13.39 -11.52 -15.32
CA ASP A 129 14.04 -12.83 -15.26
C ASP A 129 13.13 -13.90 -15.85
N PRO A 130 13.57 -14.73 -16.81
CA PRO A 130 12.72 -15.73 -17.46
C PRO A 130 12.10 -16.74 -16.49
N THR A 131 12.82 -17.13 -15.44
CA THR A 131 12.33 -18.08 -14.44
C THR A 131 11.26 -17.47 -13.56
N LEU A 132 11.50 -16.25 -13.06
CA LEU A 132 10.50 -15.53 -12.24
C LEU A 132 9.27 -15.20 -13.06
N ASN A 133 9.44 -14.75 -14.31
CA ASN A 133 8.32 -14.46 -15.21
C ASN A 133 7.49 -15.73 -15.50
N SER A 134 8.13 -16.88 -15.74
CA SER A 134 7.44 -18.16 -15.90
C SER A 134 6.69 -18.58 -14.64
N THR A 135 7.31 -18.42 -13.48
CA THR A 135 6.69 -18.73 -12.17
C THR A 135 5.50 -17.83 -11.90
N ARG A 136 5.64 -16.54 -12.17
CA ARG A 136 4.55 -15.57 -12.06
C ARG A 136 3.40 -15.92 -12.99
N GLY A 137 3.67 -16.19 -14.26
CA GLY A 137 2.67 -16.56 -15.25
C GLY A 137 1.49 -15.58 -15.29
N SER A 138 0.31 -16.06 -14.91
CA SER A 138 -0.90 -15.22 -14.76
C SER A 138 -1.45 -15.20 -13.33
N LEU A 139 -0.60 -15.47 -12.34
CA LEU A 139 -0.99 -15.37 -10.92
C LEU A 139 -1.47 -13.96 -10.59
N LEU A 140 -2.48 -13.88 -9.75
CA LEU A 140 -3.01 -12.60 -9.26
C LEU A 140 -2.02 -12.01 -8.26
N PHE A 141 -1.88 -10.70 -8.25
CA PHE A 141 -1.09 -10.03 -7.22
C PHE A 141 -1.71 -10.21 -5.83
N ASP A 142 -0.87 -10.46 -4.86
CA ASP A 142 -1.22 -10.77 -3.50
C ASP A 142 -0.26 -10.10 -2.51
N ASP A 143 -0.72 -9.84 -1.29
CA ASP A 143 0.10 -9.21 -0.26
C ASP A 143 1.19 -10.16 0.25
N GLY A 144 2.29 -9.56 0.69
CA GLY A 144 3.44 -10.28 1.19
C GLY A 144 4.45 -9.34 1.83
N THR A 145 5.61 -9.87 2.20
CA THR A 145 6.70 -9.11 2.82
C THR A 145 8.06 -9.62 2.35
N GLY A 146 9.07 -8.77 2.43
CA GLY A 146 10.45 -9.13 2.11
C GLY A 146 10.92 -8.68 0.72
N ALA A 147 12.22 -8.64 0.54
CA ALA A 147 12.87 -8.03 -0.63
C ALA A 147 12.64 -8.79 -1.94
N THR A 148 12.39 -10.10 -1.87
CA THR A 148 12.29 -10.98 -3.06
C THR A 148 10.85 -11.24 -3.47
N ALA A 149 10.64 -11.37 -4.78
CA ALA A 149 9.35 -11.79 -5.33
C ALA A 149 9.13 -13.31 -5.14
N TYR A 150 7.90 -13.70 -4.88
CA TYR A 150 7.54 -15.12 -4.68
C TYR A 150 6.05 -15.39 -4.87
N LYS A 151 5.73 -16.67 -5.06
CA LYS A 151 4.35 -17.17 -5.02
C LYS A 151 3.90 -17.30 -3.56
N THR A 152 2.86 -16.58 -3.16
CA THR A 152 2.33 -16.60 -1.79
C THR A 152 1.69 -17.94 -1.42
N SER A 153 1.49 -18.18 -0.13
CA SER A 153 0.79 -19.37 0.36
C SER A 153 -0.66 -19.46 -0.11
N ARG A 154 -1.28 -18.32 -0.42
CA ARG A 154 -2.63 -18.25 -1.01
C ARG A 154 -2.66 -18.53 -2.53
N GLY A 155 -1.50 -18.72 -3.14
CA GLY A 155 -1.37 -18.99 -4.57
C GLY A 155 -1.28 -17.75 -5.45
N GLY A 156 -1.17 -16.55 -4.88
CA GLY A 156 -0.94 -15.29 -5.57
C GLY A 156 0.55 -15.01 -5.82
N TRP A 157 0.86 -13.82 -6.28
CA TRP A 157 2.20 -13.33 -6.56
C TRP A 157 2.51 -12.07 -5.77
N TYR A 158 3.52 -12.11 -4.90
CA TYR A 158 4.10 -10.94 -4.25
C TYR A 158 5.32 -10.46 -5.07
N PRO A 159 5.37 -9.18 -5.50
CA PRO A 159 6.42 -8.69 -6.40
C PRO A 159 7.76 -8.37 -5.71
N GLY A 160 7.81 -8.35 -4.38
CA GLY A 160 8.95 -7.85 -3.60
C GLY A 160 8.80 -6.38 -3.19
N GLU A 161 9.44 -6.00 -2.08
CA GLU A 161 9.35 -4.64 -1.50
C GLU A 161 9.74 -3.55 -2.50
N GLU A 162 10.77 -3.78 -3.32
CA GLU A 162 11.30 -2.81 -4.30
C GLU A 162 10.35 -2.57 -5.49
N TRP A 163 9.42 -3.49 -5.76
CA TRP A 163 8.64 -3.49 -7.00
C TRP A 163 7.14 -3.33 -6.79
N LYS A 164 6.67 -3.37 -5.55
CA LYS A 164 5.23 -3.33 -5.27
C LYS A 164 4.58 -2.01 -5.68
N GLY A 165 5.25 -0.89 -5.46
CA GLY A 165 4.80 0.44 -5.88
C GLY A 165 4.84 0.60 -7.40
N ASP A 166 5.92 0.14 -8.06
CA ASP A 166 6.01 0.10 -9.53
C ASP A 166 4.82 -0.65 -10.14
N VAL A 167 4.54 -1.86 -9.61
CA VAL A 167 3.40 -2.68 -10.05
C VAL A 167 2.09 -1.93 -9.85
N ALA A 168 1.87 -1.34 -8.68
CA ALA A 168 0.64 -0.59 -8.39
C ALA A 168 0.43 0.55 -9.39
N ARG A 169 1.43 1.40 -9.62
CA ARG A 169 1.35 2.54 -10.54
C ARG A 169 1.22 2.12 -12.01
N ILE A 170 1.82 1.00 -12.39
CA ILE A 170 1.61 0.39 -13.71
C ILE A 170 0.16 -0.06 -13.89
N LEU A 171 -0.43 -0.73 -12.90
CA LEU A 171 -1.82 -1.22 -12.96
C LEU A 171 -2.83 -0.07 -12.91
N MET A 172 -2.55 1.01 -12.17
CA MET A 172 -3.33 2.25 -12.18
C MET A 172 -3.38 2.85 -13.59
N TYR A 173 -2.20 2.98 -14.23
CA TYR A 173 -2.12 3.46 -15.60
C TYR A 173 -2.90 2.58 -16.57
N MET A 174 -2.72 1.27 -16.52
CA MET A 174 -3.40 0.32 -17.41
C MET A 174 -4.92 0.42 -17.27
N TYR A 175 -5.43 0.56 -16.05
CA TYR A 175 -6.85 0.72 -15.81
C TYR A 175 -7.37 2.05 -16.35
N VAL A 176 -6.71 3.16 -16.05
CA VAL A 176 -7.14 4.49 -16.52
C VAL A 176 -7.05 4.58 -18.05
N ARG A 177 -5.98 4.02 -18.65
CA ARG A 177 -5.78 4.07 -20.11
C ARG A 177 -6.71 3.14 -20.89
N TYR A 178 -6.99 1.94 -20.38
CA TYR A 178 -7.67 0.87 -21.12
C TYR A 178 -9.00 0.43 -20.53
N ASN A 179 -9.39 1.02 -19.40
CA ASN A 179 -10.68 0.86 -18.71
C ASN A 179 -11.10 -0.62 -18.59
N SER A 180 -12.25 -0.99 -19.13
CA SER A 180 -12.81 -2.34 -19.02
C SER A 180 -11.92 -3.48 -19.54
N ARG A 181 -10.94 -3.17 -20.41
CA ARG A 181 -9.97 -4.16 -20.87
C ARG A 181 -8.96 -4.57 -19.81
N CYS A 182 -8.67 -3.68 -18.85
CA CYS A 182 -7.63 -3.86 -17.83
C CYS A 182 -8.19 -3.60 -16.42
N LEU A 183 -9.27 -4.29 -16.06
CA LEU A 183 -9.87 -4.16 -14.73
C LEU A 183 -8.90 -4.66 -13.65
N PRO A 184 -8.56 -3.84 -12.66
CA PRO A 184 -7.59 -4.21 -11.62
C PRO A 184 -8.09 -5.31 -10.70
N LEU A 185 -9.42 -5.48 -10.55
CA LEU A 185 -10.02 -6.59 -9.82
C LEU A 185 -9.76 -7.97 -10.45
N ASN A 186 -9.43 -8.01 -11.75
CA ASN A 186 -9.09 -9.26 -12.44
C ASN A 186 -7.63 -9.71 -12.21
N ILE A 187 -6.80 -8.88 -11.56
CA ILE A 187 -5.35 -9.09 -11.45
C ILE A 187 -4.85 -9.11 -10.01
N THR A 188 -5.73 -8.95 -9.02
CA THR A 188 -5.39 -8.98 -7.58
C THR A 188 -6.27 -9.96 -6.82
N MET A 189 -5.77 -10.43 -5.67
CA MET A 189 -6.49 -11.32 -4.75
C MET A 189 -7.19 -10.58 -3.61
N THR A 190 -6.99 -9.27 -3.50
CA THR A 190 -7.50 -8.46 -2.39
C THR A 190 -8.78 -7.71 -2.77
N PRO A 191 -9.65 -7.42 -1.79
CA PRO A 191 -10.88 -6.68 -2.02
C PRO A 191 -10.62 -5.22 -2.39
N ALA A 192 -11.67 -4.53 -2.77
CA ALA A 192 -11.75 -3.10 -2.97
C ALA A 192 -12.73 -2.54 -1.93
N THR A 193 -12.23 -1.87 -0.88
CA THR A 193 -13.05 -1.33 0.21
C THR A 193 -13.10 0.20 0.22
N TYR A 194 -12.04 0.87 -0.22
CA TYR A 194 -12.00 2.33 -0.39
C TYR A 194 -12.76 2.81 -1.65
N SER A 195 -12.79 1.96 -2.66
CA SER A 195 -13.46 2.20 -3.94
C SER A 195 -14.06 0.90 -4.45
N SER A 196 -15.19 0.94 -5.15
CA SER A 196 -15.83 -0.27 -5.70
C SER A 196 -15.09 -0.85 -6.92
N ASP A 197 -14.17 -0.11 -7.51
CA ASP A 197 -13.53 -0.45 -8.80
C ASP A 197 -11.99 -0.61 -8.71
N PHE A 198 -11.37 -0.39 -7.53
CA PHE A 198 -9.93 -0.43 -7.39
C PHE A 198 -9.46 -1.15 -6.11
N PRO A 199 -8.61 -2.21 -6.19
CA PRO A 199 -8.17 -3.01 -5.06
C PRO A 199 -7.32 -2.23 -4.05
N ASP A 200 -7.58 -2.43 -2.77
CA ASP A 200 -6.92 -1.73 -1.67
C ASP A 200 -5.41 -1.97 -1.63
N ILE A 201 -4.96 -3.18 -1.99
CA ILE A 201 -3.54 -3.52 -1.99
C ILE A 201 -2.71 -2.62 -2.90
N LEU A 202 -3.25 -2.21 -4.04
CA LEU A 202 -2.53 -1.34 -4.97
C LEU A 202 -2.41 0.08 -4.42
N LEU A 203 -3.43 0.57 -3.68
CA LEU A 203 -3.38 1.84 -2.98
C LEU A 203 -2.36 1.80 -1.84
N LYS A 204 -2.34 0.70 -1.07
CA LYS A 204 -1.36 0.44 -0.03
C LYS A 204 0.07 0.43 -0.59
N TRP A 205 0.33 -0.32 -1.66
CA TRP A 205 1.65 -0.42 -2.28
C TRP A 205 2.15 0.90 -2.87
N ASN A 206 1.26 1.71 -3.42
CA ASN A 206 1.59 3.05 -3.93
C ASN A 206 2.14 3.99 -2.84
N VAL A 207 1.75 3.78 -1.58
CA VAL A 207 2.24 4.54 -0.42
C VAL A 207 3.50 3.92 0.19
N GLU A 208 3.51 2.60 0.32
CA GLU A 208 4.61 1.88 0.99
C GLU A 208 5.91 1.84 0.18
N ASP A 209 5.79 1.95 -1.15
CA ASP A 209 6.93 1.97 -2.06
C ASP A 209 6.83 3.23 -2.94
N PRO A 210 7.41 4.36 -2.46
CA PRO A 210 7.36 5.65 -3.15
C PRO A 210 8.05 5.64 -4.50
N VAL A 211 7.65 6.57 -5.38
CA VAL A 211 8.22 6.69 -6.72
C VAL A 211 9.74 6.88 -6.68
N SER A 212 10.45 5.97 -7.29
CA SER A 212 11.91 5.98 -7.43
C SER A 212 12.38 6.89 -8.58
N ASP A 213 13.65 7.27 -8.56
CA ASP A 213 14.27 8.00 -9.69
C ASP A 213 14.31 7.15 -10.96
N PHE A 214 14.39 5.84 -10.81
CA PHE A 214 14.27 4.90 -11.92
C PHE A 214 12.89 4.97 -12.60
N GLU A 215 11.79 4.97 -11.84
CA GLU A 215 10.45 5.12 -12.42
C GLU A 215 10.26 6.47 -13.13
N LYS A 216 10.80 7.57 -12.56
CA LYS A 216 10.79 8.90 -13.20
C LYS A 216 11.54 8.89 -14.52
N GLN A 217 12.76 8.31 -14.56
CA GLN A 217 13.52 8.12 -15.79
C GLN A 217 12.71 7.34 -16.81
N ARG A 218 12.17 6.20 -16.39
CA ARG A 218 11.38 5.31 -17.24
C ARG A 218 10.17 6.04 -17.83
N ASN A 219 9.40 6.76 -17.02
CA ASN A 219 8.25 7.55 -17.45
C ASN A 219 8.64 8.60 -18.50
N ASN A 220 9.79 9.27 -18.31
CA ASN A 220 10.31 10.25 -19.25
C ASN A 220 10.71 9.64 -20.60
N VAL A 221 11.40 8.48 -20.57
CA VAL A 221 11.84 7.78 -21.79
C VAL A 221 10.64 7.26 -22.57
N VAL A 222 9.68 6.60 -21.90
CA VAL A 222 8.47 6.09 -22.55
C VAL A 222 7.66 7.25 -23.14
N ALA A 223 7.49 8.35 -22.41
CA ALA A 223 6.80 9.55 -22.89
C ALA A 223 7.52 10.19 -24.09
N GLY A 224 8.83 10.17 -24.14
CA GLY A 224 9.61 10.62 -25.31
C GLY A 224 9.28 9.83 -26.58
N ILE A 225 8.91 8.56 -26.46
CA ILE A 225 8.59 7.65 -27.56
C ILE A 225 7.09 7.60 -27.82
N GLN A 226 6.27 7.16 -26.85
CA GLN A 226 4.81 6.98 -26.99
C GLN A 226 4.02 8.29 -26.96
N LYS A 227 4.63 9.38 -26.43
CA LYS A 227 4.07 10.72 -26.25
C LYS A 227 3.09 10.87 -25.09
N ASN A 228 2.74 9.80 -24.41
CA ASN A 228 1.92 9.84 -23.19
C ASN A 228 2.74 9.50 -21.95
N ARG A 229 2.23 9.87 -20.78
CA ARG A 229 2.87 9.66 -19.48
C ARG A 229 2.02 8.79 -18.58
N ASN A 230 2.66 8.13 -17.62
CA ASN A 230 1.96 7.53 -16.48
C ASN A 230 1.77 8.61 -15.40
N PRO A 231 0.53 9.10 -15.17
CA PRO A 231 0.29 10.18 -14.23
C PRO A 231 0.54 9.77 -12.77
N PHE A 232 0.44 8.50 -12.44
CA PHE A 232 0.65 8.00 -11.07
C PHE A 232 2.13 7.91 -10.69
N ILE A 233 3.04 7.95 -11.68
CA ILE A 233 4.48 8.17 -11.45
C ILE A 233 4.76 9.67 -11.29
N ASP A 234 4.11 10.53 -12.07
CA ASP A 234 4.29 11.96 -11.97
C ASP A 234 3.73 12.54 -10.67
N ASN A 235 2.57 12.04 -10.22
CA ASN A 235 2.01 12.35 -8.91
C ASN A 235 1.22 11.16 -8.33
N PRO A 236 1.80 10.38 -7.41
CA PRO A 236 1.13 9.25 -6.75
C PRO A 236 -0.16 9.63 -6.01
N TYR A 237 -0.28 10.88 -5.55
CA TYR A 237 -1.45 11.38 -4.85
C TYR A 237 -2.73 11.35 -5.69
N LEU A 238 -2.62 11.33 -7.02
CA LEU A 238 -3.77 11.16 -7.91
C LEU A 238 -4.56 9.88 -7.60
N ALA A 239 -3.89 8.81 -7.18
CA ALA A 239 -4.56 7.58 -6.77
C ALA A 239 -5.43 7.79 -5.53
N THR A 240 -4.93 8.52 -4.53
CA THR A 240 -5.68 8.90 -3.32
C THR A 240 -6.91 9.75 -3.69
N VAL A 241 -6.74 10.75 -4.56
CA VAL A 241 -7.85 11.61 -5.01
C VAL A 241 -8.92 10.83 -5.75
N ILE A 242 -8.53 9.87 -6.60
CA ILE A 242 -9.47 9.13 -7.45
C ILE A 242 -10.17 8.00 -6.67
N TRP A 243 -9.42 7.21 -5.91
CA TRP A 243 -9.94 5.99 -5.28
C TRP A 243 -10.03 6.05 -3.76
N GLY A 244 -9.46 7.07 -3.12
CA GLY A 244 -9.37 7.15 -1.67
C GLY A 244 -8.24 6.28 -1.11
N GLY A 245 -8.40 5.83 0.13
CA GLY A 245 -7.42 5.01 0.83
C GLY A 245 -6.25 5.80 1.42
N PRO A 246 -5.11 5.15 1.70
CA PRO A 246 -3.96 5.81 2.31
C PRO A 246 -3.42 6.95 1.45
N SER A 247 -3.04 8.06 2.08
CA SER A 247 -2.53 9.25 1.38
C SER A 247 -1.15 9.00 0.82
N ALA A 248 -1.03 9.02 -0.51
CA ALA A 248 0.25 8.92 -1.22
C ALA A 248 0.95 10.28 -1.29
N GLN A 249 2.23 10.26 -1.66
CA GLN A 249 3.03 11.48 -1.82
C GLN A 249 2.42 12.42 -2.88
N ASN A 250 2.13 13.66 -2.47
CA ASN A 250 1.69 14.72 -3.38
C ASN A 250 2.90 15.51 -3.90
N THR A 251 3.22 15.35 -5.17
CA THR A 251 4.31 16.09 -5.84
C THR A 251 3.86 17.41 -6.42
N TRP A 252 2.55 17.71 -6.45
CA TRP A 252 1.95 18.96 -6.95
C TRP A 252 1.04 19.62 -5.91
N PRO A 253 1.56 19.96 -4.72
CA PRO A 253 0.72 20.49 -3.64
C PRO A 253 -0.09 21.72 -4.05
N ASP A 254 0.46 22.63 -4.88
CA ASP A 254 -0.26 23.80 -5.32
C ASP A 254 -1.40 23.53 -6.29
N THR A 255 -1.33 22.41 -7.01
CA THR A 255 -2.39 22.02 -7.95
C THR A 255 -3.64 21.59 -7.19
N PHE A 256 -3.48 20.92 -6.07
CA PHE A 256 -4.58 20.46 -5.21
C PHE A 256 -4.94 21.46 -4.11
N ASN A 257 -4.03 22.41 -3.81
CA ASN A 257 -4.25 23.52 -2.87
C ASN A 257 -4.76 24.80 -3.58
N GLY A 258 -4.86 24.81 -4.91
CA GLY A 258 -5.18 25.98 -5.73
C GLY A 258 -6.63 26.46 -5.74
N GLY A 259 -7.44 25.93 -4.87
CA GLY A 259 -8.61 26.59 -4.33
C GLY A 259 -8.46 26.50 -2.83
N THR A 260 -8.26 27.60 -2.15
CA THR A 260 -8.19 27.71 -0.69
C THR A 260 -9.48 27.24 -0.03
N THR A 261 -9.78 25.97 -0.12
CA THR A 261 -10.51 25.27 0.92
C THR A 261 -9.42 24.54 1.70
N THR A 262 -8.85 25.23 2.68
CA THR A 262 -8.23 24.54 3.81
C THR A 262 -9.16 23.41 4.15
N ASP A 263 -8.68 22.16 4.05
CA ASP A 263 -9.47 21.02 4.53
C ASP A 263 -9.83 21.31 5.98
N THR A 264 -11.11 21.44 6.24
CA THR A 264 -11.66 21.73 7.57
C THR A 264 -12.54 20.59 8.05
N GLU A 265 -12.69 19.55 7.24
CA GLU A 265 -13.44 18.35 7.60
C GLU A 265 -12.53 17.41 8.37
N ALA A 266 -12.95 17.03 9.56
CA ALA A 266 -12.20 16.10 10.39
C ALA A 266 -12.48 14.66 9.97
N PRO A 267 -11.50 13.75 10.07
CA PRO A 267 -11.75 12.32 9.89
C PRO A 267 -12.89 11.80 10.76
N SER A 268 -13.57 10.77 10.30
CA SER A 268 -14.57 10.07 11.09
C SER A 268 -13.93 9.48 12.36
N THR A 269 -14.70 9.40 13.45
CA THR A 269 -14.27 8.80 14.71
C THR A 269 -13.81 7.36 14.51
N PRO A 270 -12.63 6.96 15.04
CA PRO A 270 -12.24 5.55 15.09
C PRO A 270 -13.23 4.76 15.95
N LEU A 271 -13.77 3.66 15.43
CA LEU A 271 -14.78 2.86 16.13
C LEU A 271 -14.23 1.50 16.57
N ASN A 272 -14.91 0.87 17.52
CA ASN A 272 -14.62 -0.49 17.97
C ASN A 272 -13.17 -0.66 18.45
N LEU A 273 -12.65 0.31 19.22
CA LEU A 273 -11.36 0.15 19.87
C LEU A 273 -11.42 -1.03 20.85
N VAL A 274 -10.56 -2.01 20.61
CA VAL A 274 -10.45 -3.24 21.42
C VAL A 274 -8.99 -3.55 21.72
N SER A 275 -8.78 -4.37 22.75
CA SER A 275 -7.48 -4.98 23.04
C SER A 275 -7.31 -6.25 22.19
N ALA A 276 -6.23 -6.28 21.40
CA ALA A 276 -5.82 -7.44 20.61
C ALA A 276 -4.79 -8.33 21.36
N GLY A 277 -4.29 -7.86 22.52
CA GLY A 277 -3.36 -8.62 23.35
C GLY A 277 -2.84 -7.75 24.51
N VAL A 278 -2.60 -8.38 25.67
CA VAL A 278 -2.12 -7.71 26.88
C VAL A 278 -0.98 -8.53 27.49
N THR A 279 0.10 -7.86 27.84
CA THR A 279 1.19 -8.42 28.68
C THR A 279 1.36 -7.56 29.94
N SER A 280 2.29 -7.93 30.81
CA SER A 280 2.57 -7.16 32.02
C SER A 280 3.03 -5.71 31.76
N THR A 281 3.53 -5.41 30.55
CA THR A 281 4.10 -4.10 30.22
C THR A 281 3.66 -3.56 28.86
N THR A 282 2.78 -4.26 28.13
CA THR A 282 2.30 -3.84 26.82
C THR A 282 0.81 -4.12 26.64
N VAL A 283 0.14 -3.27 25.81
CA VAL A 283 -1.22 -3.49 25.33
C VAL A 283 -1.23 -3.28 23.82
N SER A 284 -1.63 -4.30 23.07
CA SER A 284 -1.88 -4.22 21.64
C SER A 284 -3.32 -3.82 21.39
N LEU A 285 -3.53 -2.81 20.55
CA LEU A 285 -4.81 -2.18 20.26
C LEU A 285 -5.17 -2.36 18.79
N ALA A 286 -6.45 -2.51 18.48
CA ALA A 286 -6.99 -2.49 17.13
C ALA A 286 -8.34 -1.75 17.12
N TRP A 287 -8.66 -1.10 16.00
CA TRP A 287 -9.91 -0.35 15.83
C TRP A 287 -10.35 -0.38 14.36
N THR A 288 -11.60 0.01 14.11
CA THR A 288 -12.10 0.22 12.75
C THR A 288 -11.46 1.49 12.17
N ALA A 289 -10.91 1.38 10.95
CA ALA A 289 -10.29 2.51 10.27
C ALA A 289 -11.29 3.66 10.06
N SER A 290 -10.83 4.88 10.27
CA SER A 290 -11.57 6.10 9.96
C SER A 290 -11.56 6.39 8.46
N SER A 291 -12.56 7.12 7.99
CA SER A 291 -12.64 7.71 6.64
C SER A 291 -12.57 9.22 6.73
N ASP A 292 -12.17 9.85 5.64
CA ASP A 292 -12.07 11.29 5.50
C ASP A 292 -12.30 11.70 4.05
N ASN A 293 -12.70 12.96 3.81
CA ASN A 293 -12.95 13.50 2.48
C ASN A 293 -11.68 13.61 1.62
N ILE A 294 -10.51 13.88 2.22
CA ILE A 294 -9.19 13.94 1.57
C ILE A 294 -8.38 12.67 1.89
N GLY A 295 -8.31 12.29 3.18
CA GLY A 295 -7.69 11.06 3.62
C GLY A 295 -7.09 11.11 5.01
N VAL A 296 -7.21 10.00 5.73
CA VAL A 296 -6.62 9.79 7.06
C VAL A 296 -5.13 9.54 6.92
N THR A 297 -4.28 10.34 7.59
CA THR A 297 -2.82 10.18 7.58
C THR A 297 -2.30 9.35 8.75
N GLY A 298 -3.10 9.15 9.80
CA GLY A 298 -2.71 8.35 10.95
C GLY A 298 -3.63 8.51 12.14
N TYR A 299 -3.20 7.89 13.23
CA TYR A 299 -3.92 7.84 14.49
C TYR A 299 -2.99 8.17 15.64
N ASP A 300 -3.51 8.93 16.59
CA ASP A 300 -2.84 9.23 17.86
C ASP A 300 -3.47 8.39 18.97
N ILE A 301 -2.66 7.60 19.66
CA ILE A 301 -3.07 6.74 20.77
C ILE A 301 -2.80 7.48 22.09
N TYR A 302 -3.84 7.63 22.88
CA TYR A 302 -3.79 8.26 24.21
C TYR A 302 -3.90 7.20 25.30
N VAL A 303 -3.13 7.41 26.37
CA VAL A 303 -3.16 6.63 27.59
C VAL A 303 -3.38 7.60 28.74
N ASP A 304 -4.45 7.43 29.50
CA ASP A 304 -4.85 8.31 30.62
C ASP A 304 -4.84 9.80 30.24
N ASN A 305 -5.39 10.11 29.05
CA ASN A 305 -5.44 11.44 28.43
C ASN A 305 -4.09 12.03 27.97
N VAL A 306 -3.01 11.26 27.99
CA VAL A 306 -1.71 11.69 27.49
C VAL A 306 -1.42 11.01 26.15
N LEU A 307 -1.02 11.78 25.15
CA LEU A 307 -0.56 11.23 23.85
C LEU A 307 0.65 10.33 24.09
N LYS A 308 0.52 9.07 23.77
CA LYS A 308 1.57 8.07 23.96
C LYS A 308 2.37 7.79 22.68
N MET A 309 1.68 7.65 21.56
CA MET A 309 2.30 7.39 20.27
C MET A 309 1.36 7.73 19.10
N SER A 310 1.94 7.87 17.91
CA SER A 310 1.20 7.96 16.64
C SER A 310 1.53 6.78 15.73
N VAL A 311 0.54 6.29 14.99
CA VAL A 311 0.66 5.18 14.04
C VAL A 311 -0.06 5.52 12.74
N SER A 312 0.35 4.92 11.63
CA SER A 312 -0.34 5.08 10.33
C SER A 312 -1.40 4.00 10.09
N ALA A 313 -1.28 2.85 10.76
CA ALA A 313 -2.24 1.76 10.67
C ALA A 313 -3.36 1.88 11.71
N ASN A 314 -4.46 1.16 11.51
CA ASN A 314 -5.58 1.05 12.46
C ASN A 314 -5.32 0.03 13.58
N SER A 315 -4.06 -0.09 13.98
CA SER A 315 -3.59 -0.89 15.11
C SER A 315 -2.27 -0.34 15.63
N GLY A 316 -1.95 -0.66 16.90
CA GLY A 316 -0.68 -0.27 17.50
C GLY A 316 -0.44 -0.98 18.83
N THR A 317 0.83 -1.12 19.23
CA THR A 317 1.19 -1.70 20.52
C THR A 317 1.80 -0.65 21.42
N VAL A 318 1.12 -0.33 22.50
CA VAL A 318 1.63 0.55 23.57
C VAL A 318 2.55 -0.25 24.46
N THR A 319 3.75 0.27 24.67
CA THR A 319 4.80 -0.34 25.49
C THR A 319 5.20 0.52 26.69
N GLY A 320 5.97 -0.04 27.62
CA GLY A 320 6.46 0.68 28.79
C GLY A 320 5.37 0.98 29.82
N LEU A 321 4.37 0.13 29.91
CA LEU A 321 3.33 0.19 30.94
C LEU A 321 3.83 -0.48 32.22
N THR A 322 3.22 -0.08 33.35
CA THR A 322 3.50 -0.65 34.67
C THR A 322 2.64 -1.89 34.87
N THR A 323 3.25 -2.93 35.42
CA THR A 323 2.56 -4.19 35.75
C THR A 323 1.47 -3.98 36.81
N GLY A 324 0.38 -4.74 36.73
CA GLY A 324 -0.72 -4.70 37.70
C GLY A 324 -1.53 -3.39 37.71
N THR A 325 -1.39 -2.55 36.68
CA THR A 325 -1.95 -1.21 36.62
C THR A 325 -3.09 -1.09 35.62
N GLU A 326 -4.15 -0.36 35.95
CA GLU A 326 -5.26 -0.05 35.06
C GLU A 326 -4.93 1.20 34.25
N TYR A 327 -5.23 1.14 32.93
CA TYR A 327 -5.04 2.22 31.97
C TYR A 327 -6.31 2.45 31.15
N ARG A 328 -6.53 3.72 30.73
CA ARG A 328 -7.61 4.13 29.86
C ARG A 328 -7.04 4.53 28.53
N PHE A 329 -7.47 3.86 27.45
CA PHE A 329 -7.03 4.09 26.09
C PHE A 329 -8.15 4.72 25.28
N TYR A 330 -7.82 5.67 24.41
CA TYR A 330 -8.63 6.09 23.28
C TYR A 330 -7.74 6.49 22.11
N VAL A 331 -8.33 6.56 20.94
CA VAL A 331 -7.64 6.84 19.66
C VAL A 331 -8.33 7.99 18.96
N VAL A 332 -7.54 8.87 18.34
CA VAL A 332 -7.99 9.99 17.52
C VAL A 332 -7.38 9.86 16.14
N ALA A 333 -8.18 9.91 15.08
CA ALA A 333 -7.69 9.98 13.71
C ALA A 333 -7.26 11.41 13.37
N LYS A 334 -6.29 11.53 12.45
CA LYS A 334 -5.85 12.83 11.91
C LYS A 334 -5.62 12.74 10.40
N ASP A 335 -5.81 13.86 9.70
CA ASP A 335 -5.54 14.05 8.29
C ASP A 335 -4.23 14.80 8.03
N ALA A 336 -3.98 15.18 6.77
CA ALA A 336 -2.80 15.93 6.35
C ALA A 336 -2.94 17.43 6.65
N ALA A 337 -4.16 17.96 6.79
CA ALA A 337 -4.43 19.35 7.10
C ALA A 337 -4.32 19.66 8.60
N GLY A 338 -4.25 18.62 9.43
CA GLY A 338 -4.15 18.73 10.89
C GLY A 338 -5.51 18.65 11.58
N ASN A 339 -6.62 18.38 10.85
CA ASN A 339 -7.90 18.14 11.48
C ASN A 339 -7.87 16.80 12.24
N ARG A 340 -8.65 16.73 13.29
CA ARG A 340 -8.66 15.60 14.23
C ARG A 340 -10.09 15.15 14.46
N SER A 341 -10.30 13.84 14.45
CA SER A 341 -11.60 13.25 14.78
C SER A 341 -11.96 13.45 16.26
N GLU A 342 -13.21 13.18 16.59
CA GLU A 342 -13.61 12.89 17.97
C GLU A 342 -12.89 11.62 18.48
N ASN A 343 -12.85 11.49 19.81
CA ASN A 343 -12.24 10.32 20.46
C ASN A 343 -13.03 9.04 20.14
N SER A 344 -12.32 7.93 19.93
CA SER A 344 -12.94 6.59 19.92
C SER A 344 -13.67 6.29 21.23
N ASN A 345 -14.33 5.14 21.32
CA ASN A 345 -14.72 4.60 22.62
C ASN A 345 -13.51 4.48 23.54
N THR A 346 -13.70 4.72 24.85
CA THR A 346 -12.68 4.48 25.86
C THR A 346 -12.60 2.99 26.17
N LEU A 347 -11.40 2.43 26.06
CA LEU A 347 -11.07 1.06 26.43
C LEU A 347 -10.30 1.06 27.75
N VAL A 348 -10.80 0.35 28.77
CA VAL A 348 -10.11 0.18 30.04
C VAL A 348 -9.44 -1.19 30.07
N VAL A 349 -8.13 -1.22 30.30
CA VAL A 349 -7.33 -2.45 30.34
C VAL A 349 -6.44 -2.45 31.58
N ARG A 350 -6.42 -3.56 32.30
CA ARG A 350 -5.48 -3.77 33.42
C ARG A 350 -4.36 -4.71 32.95
N THR A 351 -3.10 -4.27 33.10
CA THR A 351 -1.94 -5.15 32.85
C THR A 351 -1.85 -6.22 33.93
N PRO A 352 -1.48 -7.47 33.60
CA PRO A 352 -1.24 -8.52 34.59
C PRO A 352 -0.26 -8.06 35.67
N GLY A 353 -0.54 -8.43 36.93
CA GLY A 353 0.37 -8.22 38.07
C GLY A 353 1.62 -9.10 37.96
N PRO A 354 2.65 -8.89 38.79
CA PRO A 354 3.75 -9.81 38.89
C PRO A 354 3.17 -11.14 39.38
N GLY A 355 3.32 -12.19 38.57
CA GLY A 355 2.86 -13.54 38.92
C GLY A 355 3.46 -13.95 40.27
N ASN A 356 2.62 -14.35 41.19
CA ASN A 356 3.08 -15.02 42.40
C ASN A 356 3.77 -16.32 41.93
N PRO A 357 5.03 -16.63 42.30
CA PRO A 357 5.67 -17.87 41.88
C PRO A 357 5.04 -19.05 42.61
N GLY A 358 3.81 -19.39 42.31
CA GLY A 358 3.02 -20.44 42.99
C GLY A 358 1.56 -20.50 42.55
N GLU A 359 1.01 -19.50 41.84
CA GLU A 359 -0.31 -19.60 41.24
C GLU A 359 -0.14 -20.05 39.78
N GLN A 360 -0.31 -21.35 39.58
CA GLN A 360 -0.62 -21.91 38.25
C GLN A 360 -1.90 -21.22 37.77
N GLU A 361 -1.88 -20.57 36.62
CA GLU A 361 -3.10 -20.15 35.96
C GLU A 361 -4.01 -21.35 35.81
N THR A 362 -5.05 -21.40 36.60
CA THR A 362 -6.18 -22.27 36.30
C THR A 362 -6.81 -21.70 35.06
N THR A 363 -6.42 -22.25 33.91
CA THR A 363 -7.20 -22.12 32.69
C THR A 363 -8.63 -22.52 33.05
N CYS A 364 -9.56 -21.57 32.95
CA CYS A 364 -10.99 -21.85 32.99
C CYS A 364 -11.31 -22.64 31.71
N GLY A 365 -11.21 -23.96 31.80
CA GLY A 365 -11.42 -24.85 30.67
C GLY A 365 -11.39 -26.31 31.17
N THR A 366 -12.53 -26.92 31.21
CA THR A 366 -12.88 -28.27 31.66
C THR A 366 -13.00 -28.38 33.17
N GLU A 367 -14.19 -28.07 33.70
CA GLU A 367 -14.62 -28.64 34.96
C GLU A 367 -14.65 -30.16 34.76
N ASP A 368 -13.77 -30.85 35.49
CA ASP A 368 -13.83 -32.30 35.68
C ASP A 368 -15.12 -32.61 36.41
N PHE A 369 -16.14 -33.06 35.69
CA PHE A 369 -17.41 -33.53 36.22
C PHE A 369 -17.29 -34.87 36.97
N GLU A 370 -16.10 -35.41 37.19
CA GLU A 370 -15.89 -36.73 37.83
C GLU A 370 -15.92 -36.71 39.35
N ASN A 371 -15.99 -35.55 40.02
CA ASN A 371 -15.98 -35.46 41.48
C ASN A 371 -17.19 -34.72 42.08
N LEU A 372 -18.35 -34.74 41.43
CA LEU A 372 -19.58 -34.33 42.09
C LEU A 372 -20.10 -35.46 42.97
N PRO A 373 -20.36 -35.25 44.27
CA PRO A 373 -21.01 -36.25 45.11
C PRO A 373 -22.38 -36.59 44.52
N ALA A 374 -22.68 -37.87 44.46
CA ALA A 374 -23.92 -38.41 43.92
C ALA A 374 -25.12 -37.61 44.43
N ALA A 375 -25.80 -36.93 43.54
CA ALA A 375 -27.01 -36.19 43.87
C ALA A 375 -28.04 -37.15 44.40
N ASN A 376 -28.54 -36.87 45.60
CA ASN A 376 -29.56 -37.64 46.28
C ASN A 376 -30.82 -37.64 45.38
N SER A 377 -31.28 -38.83 45.01
CA SER A 377 -32.37 -39.08 44.04
C SER A 377 -33.75 -38.57 44.44
N SER A 378 -33.86 -37.72 45.46
CA SER A 378 -35.12 -37.24 45.99
C SER A 378 -35.56 -35.84 45.46
N TYR A 379 -34.84 -35.25 44.49
CA TYR A 379 -35.17 -33.91 44.00
C TYR A 379 -35.55 -33.84 42.50
N LEU A 380 -35.78 -34.99 41.83
CA LEU A 380 -36.12 -35.02 40.41
C LEU A 380 -37.59 -35.32 40.09
N ASP A 381 -38.48 -35.35 41.12
CA ASP A 381 -39.93 -35.56 40.93
C ASP A 381 -40.70 -34.29 41.33
N ARG A 382 -40.56 -33.18 40.59
CA ARG A 382 -41.58 -32.13 40.53
C ARG A 382 -41.51 -31.34 39.25
N GLU A 383 -42.44 -31.68 38.36
CA GLU A 383 -43.22 -30.82 37.48
C GLU A 383 -42.56 -30.13 36.29
N TRP A 384 -42.61 -30.82 35.16
CA TRP A 384 -42.95 -30.16 33.91
C TRP A 384 -44.31 -30.70 33.43
N SER A 385 -45.39 -30.03 33.82
CA SER A 385 -46.66 -30.09 33.14
C SER A 385 -47.20 -28.67 32.98
N ASN A 386 -47.34 -28.31 31.74
CA ASN A 386 -47.97 -27.23 31.02
C ASN A 386 -47.02 -26.24 30.33
#